data_48b722f270ae113517218e47e8004656
#
_entry.id   48b722f270ae113517218e47e8004656
#
_cell.length_a   1.000
_cell.length_b   1.000
_cell.length_c   1.000
_cell.angle_alpha   90.00
_cell.angle_beta   90.00
_cell.angle_gamma   90.00
#
_symmetry.space_group_name_H-M   'P 1'
#
loop_
_entity.id
_entity.type
_entity.pdbx_description
1 polymer ?
#
loop_
_entity_poly.entity_id
_entity_poly.type
_entity_poly.pdbx_seq_one_letter_code
_entity_poly.pdbx_strand_id
1 'polypeptide(L)'
;MKLLTSLISALLICGQTAFAQFNVPNPSIPSSITFAGQTVNFDRNDMYERFDRELTALTYTHGNTLLTIKRANKYFPIMSPILKRHGVPQDLLYLACIESYLDPRALSPSKAAGLWQFVPVTAKQYGLEVNDYVDERYNIEKETEAACKFLLSLKNRFGSWESVAAAYNAGNTRIANELDSQGVRSTFDLYLPEETSRYMFRLFAMKEIMENPAKYGFTIKPSQLYNPINCRTVTVSGPVDDWQKWAQQHGTNYMTLRDLNPWIRAKNLPNKTGKTYQILLPKKNSLSRSSQTAKVFNPAWTQQKTKQ
;
A
#
# COMPACT_ATOMS: atom_id res chain seq x y z
N MET A 1 24.08 66.83 6.17
CA MET A 1 24.31 65.95 4.99
C MET A 1 24.81 64.51 5.30
N LYS A 2 25.57 64.25 6.35
CA LYS A 2 26.07 62.90 6.67
C LYS A 2 25.05 61.95 7.32
N LEU A 3 23.96 62.44 7.91
CA LEU A 3 22.92 61.58 8.51
C LEU A 3 21.89 61.08 7.47
N LEU A 4 21.64 61.78 6.38
CA LEU A 4 20.70 61.38 5.33
C LEU A 4 21.24 60.23 4.46
N THR A 5 22.56 60.20 4.25
CA THR A 5 23.20 59.13 3.47
C THR A 5 23.23 57.79 4.19
N SER A 6 23.30 57.81 5.53
CA SER A 6 23.27 56.54 6.34
C SER A 6 21.87 55.87 6.36
N LEU A 7 20.78 56.66 6.29
CA LEU A 7 19.42 56.11 6.26
C LEU A 7 19.06 55.46 4.90
N ILE A 8 19.57 56.00 3.81
CA ILE A 8 19.34 55.46 2.46
C ILE A 8 20.08 54.13 2.25
N SER A 9 21.28 53.99 2.82
CA SER A 9 22.04 52.74 2.76
C SER A 9 21.40 51.61 3.61
N ALA A 10 20.72 51.95 4.71
CA ALA A 10 20.00 50.97 5.55
C ALA A 10 18.69 50.48 4.91
N LEU A 11 18.01 51.28 4.09
CA LEU A 11 16.78 50.89 3.39
C LEU A 11 17.03 50.00 2.18
N LEU A 12 18.23 50.01 1.60
CA LEU A 12 18.58 49.14 0.45
C LEU A 12 18.95 47.71 0.84
N ILE A 13 19.20 47.43 2.13
CA ILE A 13 19.56 46.10 2.61
C ILE A 13 18.30 45.27 3.00
N CYS A 14 17.15 45.90 3.23
CA CYS A 14 15.89 45.19 3.57
C CYS A 14 15.08 44.73 2.34
N GLY A 15 15.55 44.92 1.13
CA GLY A 15 14.80 44.61 -0.11
C GLY A 15 15.11 43.28 -0.79
N GLN A 16 15.94 42.44 -0.21
CA GLN A 16 16.07 41.08 -0.71
C GLN A 16 14.95 40.21 -0.08
N THR A 17 13.72 40.39 -0.55
CA THR A 17 12.74 39.36 -0.47
C THR A 17 13.34 38.14 -1.21
N ALA A 18 13.87 37.19 -0.44
CA ALA A 18 14.17 35.88 -0.98
C ALA A 18 12.84 35.32 -1.51
N PHE A 19 12.56 35.56 -2.77
CA PHE A 19 11.58 34.73 -3.48
C PHE A 19 12.15 33.30 -3.37
N ALA A 20 11.61 32.53 -2.45
CA ALA A 20 11.84 31.10 -2.44
C ALA A 20 11.37 30.60 -3.80
N GLN A 21 12.29 30.47 -4.73
CA GLN A 21 12.00 29.90 -6.04
C GLN A 21 11.57 28.47 -5.74
N PHE A 22 10.26 28.21 -5.86
CA PHE A 22 9.70 26.88 -5.69
C PHE A 22 10.19 26.05 -6.87
N ASN A 23 11.38 25.48 -6.71
CA ASN A 23 11.96 24.58 -7.68
C ASN A 23 11.36 23.19 -7.47
N VAL A 24 10.59 22.72 -8.44
CA VAL A 24 10.06 21.35 -8.48
C VAL A 24 11.08 20.51 -9.24
N PRO A 25 11.94 19.76 -8.55
CA PRO A 25 12.98 18.97 -9.22
C PRO A 25 12.33 17.81 -9.98
N ASN A 26 12.76 17.58 -11.23
CA ASN A 26 12.36 16.37 -11.94
C ASN A 26 12.89 15.13 -11.22
N PRO A 27 12.07 14.08 -10.99
CA PRO A 27 12.54 12.84 -10.34
C PRO A 27 13.68 12.20 -11.16
N SER A 28 14.73 11.77 -10.45
CA SER A 28 15.82 11.04 -11.11
C SER A 28 15.38 9.62 -11.45
N ILE A 29 15.36 9.29 -12.73
CA ILE A 29 14.94 7.99 -13.25
C ILE A 29 16.14 7.04 -13.26
N PRO A 30 16.06 5.85 -12.63
CA PRO A 30 17.09 4.83 -12.75
C PRO A 30 17.07 4.20 -14.16
N SER A 31 18.22 3.75 -14.66
CA SER A 31 18.31 3.02 -15.93
C SER A 31 17.68 1.63 -15.88
N SER A 32 17.56 1.07 -14.67
CA SER A 32 16.94 -0.23 -14.41
C SER A 32 16.46 -0.33 -12.97
N ILE A 33 15.57 -1.30 -12.73
CA ILE A 33 15.18 -1.74 -11.37
C ILE A 33 15.29 -3.25 -11.28
N THR A 34 15.45 -3.76 -10.07
CA THR A 34 15.25 -5.19 -9.79
C THR A 34 13.84 -5.42 -9.27
N PHE A 35 13.08 -6.31 -9.90
CA PHE A 35 11.73 -6.70 -9.46
C PHE A 35 11.62 -8.22 -9.37
N ALA A 36 11.28 -8.73 -8.21
CA ALA A 36 11.17 -10.16 -7.92
C ALA A 36 12.39 -10.99 -8.36
N GLY A 37 13.60 -10.43 -8.21
CA GLY A 37 14.87 -11.04 -8.56
C GLY A 37 15.27 -10.89 -10.04
N GLN A 38 14.49 -10.21 -10.87
CA GLN A 38 14.79 -9.95 -12.27
C GLN A 38 15.08 -8.47 -12.51
N THR A 39 16.01 -8.17 -13.41
CA THR A 39 16.34 -6.80 -13.80
C THR A 39 15.43 -6.37 -14.95
N VAL A 40 14.74 -5.24 -14.76
CA VAL A 40 13.95 -4.57 -15.79
C VAL A 40 14.71 -3.32 -16.23
N ASN A 41 15.14 -3.28 -17.48
CA ASN A 41 15.87 -2.15 -18.08
C ASN A 41 14.90 -1.16 -18.70
N PHE A 42 15.24 0.12 -18.66
CA PHE A 42 14.49 1.21 -19.28
C PHE A 42 15.20 1.82 -20.49
N ASP A 43 15.99 1.02 -21.23
CA ASP A 43 16.67 1.47 -22.45
C ASP A 43 15.72 1.69 -23.63
N ARG A 44 14.55 1.04 -23.62
CA ARG A 44 13.50 1.27 -24.62
C ARG A 44 12.76 2.57 -24.28
N ASN A 45 12.63 3.47 -25.25
CA ASN A 45 11.98 4.76 -25.06
C ASN A 45 10.56 4.64 -24.49
N ASP A 46 9.76 3.69 -24.99
CA ASP A 46 8.40 3.46 -24.51
C ASP A 46 8.36 3.00 -23.04
N MET A 47 9.30 2.17 -22.62
CA MET A 47 9.41 1.72 -21.22
C MET A 47 9.89 2.85 -20.32
N TYR A 48 10.86 3.65 -20.80
CA TYR A 48 11.35 4.82 -20.09
C TYR A 48 10.23 5.83 -19.84
N GLU A 49 9.50 6.23 -20.88
CA GLU A 49 8.43 7.21 -20.78
C GLU A 49 7.26 6.74 -19.88
N ARG A 50 6.91 5.45 -19.96
CA ARG A 50 5.89 4.84 -19.08
C ARG A 50 6.33 4.86 -17.63
N PHE A 51 7.60 4.53 -17.35
CA PHE A 51 8.13 4.52 -16.00
C PHE A 51 8.26 5.96 -15.45
N ASP A 52 8.81 6.90 -16.23
CA ASP A 52 8.92 8.32 -15.89
C ASP A 52 7.56 8.90 -15.49
N ARG A 53 6.55 8.65 -16.30
CA ARG A 53 5.19 9.12 -16.02
C ARG A 53 4.69 8.66 -14.66
N GLU A 54 4.82 7.38 -14.34
CA GLU A 54 4.32 6.84 -13.07
C GLU A 54 5.17 7.30 -11.88
N LEU A 55 6.49 7.37 -12.04
CA LEU A 55 7.40 7.88 -11.02
C LEU A 55 7.11 9.35 -10.71
N THR A 56 6.94 10.17 -11.74
CA THR A 56 6.56 11.59 -11.63
C THR A 56 5.20 11.72 -10.94
N ALA A 57 4.18 10.97 -11.39
CA ALA A 57 2.85 11.03 -10.81
C ALA A 57 2.87 10.68 -9.32
N LEU A 58 3.52 9.58 -8.92
CA LEU A 58 3.60 9.16 -7.52
C LEU A 58 4.45 10.10 -6.65
N THR A 59 5.48 10.71 -7.21
CA THR A 59 6.30 11.69 -6.49
C THR A 59 5.49 12.95 -6.19
N TYR A 60 4.67 13.42 -7.12
CA TYR A 60 3.91 14.67 -6.96
C TYR A 60 2.49 14.49 -6.42
N THR A 61 1.94 13.28 -6.37
CA THR A 61 0.80 12.96 -5.49
C THR A 61 1.28 12.72 -4.05
N HIS A 62 2.10 13.66 -3.56
CA HIS A 62 2.92 13.57 -2.36
C HIS A 62 2.15 13.05 -1.13
N GLY A 63 0.92 13.52 -0.92
CA GLY A 63 0.07 13.12 0.21
C GLY A 63 -0.23 11.63 0.25
N ASN A 64 -0.64 11.06 -0.87
CA ASN A 64 -0.98 9.63 -0.97
C ASN A 64 0.26 8.75 -0.78
N THR A 65 1.37 9.10 -1.46
CA THR A 65 2.63 8.36 -1.34
C THR A 65 3.20 8.42 0.08
N LEU A 66 3.18 9.61 0.70
CA LEU A 66 3.61 9.80 2.09
C LEU A 66 2.77 8.96 3.07
N LEU A 67 1.43 8.96 2.91
CA LEU A 67 0.54 8.15 3.74
C LEU A 67 0.78 6.66 3.53
N THR A 68 1.07 6.22 2.29
CA THR A 68 1.41 4.83 1.98
C THR A 68 2.66 4.39 2.74
N ILE A 69 3.73 5.20 2.74
CA ILE A 69 4.95 4.87 3.51
C ILE A 69 4.64 4.76 5.01
N LYS A 70 3.86 5.69 5.57
CA LYS A 70 3.46 5.64 6.98
C LYS A 70 2.63 4.41 7.33
N ARG A 71 1.68 4.05 6.46
CA ARG A 71 0.81 2.88 6.61
C ARG A 71 1.58 1.57 6.42
N ALA A 72 2.55 1.54 5.52
CA ALA A 72 3.41 0.38 5.30
C ALA A 72 4.12 -0.05 6.59
N ASN A 73 4.58 0.90 7.41
CA ASN A 73 5.18 0.58 8.71
C ASN A 73 4.22 -0.14 9.68
N LYS A 74 2.91 0.08 9.53
CA LYS A 74 1.87 -0.60 10.32
C LYS A 74 1.50 -1.97 9.77
N TYR A 75 1.44 -2.10 8.43
CA TYR A 75 0.84 -3.28 7.79
C TYR A 75 1.87 -4.27 7.25
N PHE A 76 3.03 -3.85 6.78
CA PHE A 76 4.06 -4.75 6.28
C PHE A 76 4.57 -5.75 7.34
N PRO A 77 4.70 -5.41 8.65
CA PRO A 77 5.01 -6.41 9.66
C PRO A 77 4.03 -7.57 9.76
N ILE A 78 2.76 -7.37 9.31
CA ILE A 78 1.72 -8.41 9.26
C ILE A 78 1.81 -9.17 7.93
N MET A 79 1.91 -8.44 6.81
CA MET A 79 1.84 -8.99 5.46
C MET A 79 3.12 -9.72 5.04
N SER A 80 4.30 -9.15 5.33
CA SER A 80 5.60 -9.67 4.90
C SER A 80 5.88 -11.11 5.35
N PRO A 81 5.62 -11.51 6.62
CA PRO A 81 5.79 -12.90 7.03
C PRO A 81 4.87 -13.88 6.27
N ILE A 82 3.68 -13.42 5.86
CA ILE A 82 2.72 -14.22 5.09
C ILE A 82 3.27 -14.46 3.68
N LEU A 83 3.69 -13.42 2.98
CA LEU A 83 4.32 -13.54 1.66
C LEU A 83 5.52 -14.49 1.72
N LYS A 84 6.40 -14.30 2.72
CA LYS A 84 7.60 -15.14 2.90
C LYS A 84 7.23 -16.62 3.09
N ARG A 85 6.22 -16.92 3.91
CA ARG A 85 5.75 -18.29 4.17
C ARG A 85 5.20 -18.97 2.91
N HIS A 86 4.58 -18.19 2.02
CA HIS A 86 4.08 -18.68 0.73
C HIS A 86 5.12 -18.69 -0.39
N GLY A 87 6.34 -18.21 -0.17
CA GLY A 87 7.35 -18.08 -1.22
C GLY A 87 7.04 -16.99 -2.25
N VAL A 88 6.19 -16.02 -1.91
CA VAL A 88 5.89 -14.87 -2.76
C VAL A 88 6.95 -13.79 -2.53
N PRO A 89 7.56 -13.22 -3.58
CA PRO A 89 8.55 -12.15 -3.45
C PRO A 89 8.00 -10.95 -2.68
N GLN A 90 8.86 -10.34 -1.84
CA GLN A 90 8.47 -9.19 -1.02
C GLN A 90 8.10 -7.96 -1.84
N ASP A 91 8.58 -7.86 -3.08
CA ASP A 91 8.23 -6.79 -4.01
C ASP A 91 6.73 -6.74 -4.31
N LEU A 92 6.02 -7.86 -4.17
CA LEU A 92 4.56 -7.91 -4.34
C LEU A 92 3.80 -7.20 -3.19
N LEU A 93 4.46 -6.82 -2.09
CA LEU A 93 3.86 -5.91 -1.09
C LEU A 93 3.49 -4.55 -1.70
N TYR A 94 4.27 -4.08 -2.68
CA TYR A 94 4.02 -2.81 -3.36
C TYR A 94 2.77 -2.86 -4.26
N LEU A 95 2.30 -4.06 -4.61
CA LEU A 95 1.02 -4.23 -5.29
C LEU A 95 -0.14 -3.75 -4.41
N ALA A 96 -0.19 -4.14 -3.13
CA ALA A 96 -1.18 -3.61 -2.20
C ALA A 96 -1.04 -2.08 -2.00
N CYS A 97 0.18 -1.53 -2.14
CA CYS A 97 0.38 -0.09 -2.09
C CYS A 97 -0.32 0.64 -3.24
N ILE A 98 -0.23 0.12 -4.47
CA ILE A 98 -0.86 0.75 -5.63
C ILE A 98 -2.36 0.48 -5.72
N GLU A 99 -2.85 -0.62 -5.15
CA GLU A 99 -4.27 -0.99 -5.13
C GLU A 99 -5.11 -0.09 -4.19
N SER A 100 -4.59 0.20 -3.02
CA SER A 100 -5.36 0.85 -1.97
C SER A 100 -4.64 1.99 -1.24
N TYR A 101 -3.39 2.31 -1.61
CA TYR A 101 -2.51 3.14 -0.78
C TYR A 101 -2.44 2.62 0.68
N LEU A 102 -2.57 1.30 0.85
CA LEU A 102 -2.67 0.61 2.13
C LEU A 102 -3.77 1.15 3.03
N ASP A 103 -4.90 1.59 2.46
CA ASP A 103 -6.10 1.93 3.22
C ASP A 103 -6.91 0.66 3.51
N PRO A 104 -7.02 0.20 4.78
CA PRO A 104 -7.70 -1.04 5.10
C PRO A 104 -9.21 -0.96 4.91
N ARG A 105 -9.76 0.22 4.59
CA ARG A 105 -11.18 0.44 4.33
C ARG A 105 -11.48 0.77 2.88
N ALA A 106 -10.47 0.66 2.01
CA ALA A 106 -10.63 0.95 0.59
C ALA A 106 -11.76 0.13 -0.02
N LEU A 107 -12.61 0.81 -0.77
CA LEU A 107 -13.70 0.23 -1.55
C LEU A 107 -13.79 0.97 -2.89
N SER A 108 -13.60 0.25 -3.98
CA SER A 108 -13.68 0.82 -5.33
C SER A 108 -15.13 0.88 -5.87
N PRO A 109 -15.39 1.66 -6.92
CA PRO A 109 -16.68 1.65 -7.62
C PRO A 109 -17.06 0.26 -8.14
N SER A 110 -16.09 -0.56 -8.53
CA SER A 110 -16.29 -1.97 -8.95
C SER A 110 -16.45 -2.93 -7.78
N LYS A 111 -16.60 -2.42 -6.53
CA LYS A 111 -16.74 -3.18 -5.29
C LYS A 111 -15.51 -4.04 -4.94
N ALA A 112 -14.34 -3.72 -5.47
CA ALA A 112 -13.08 -4.26 -4.96
C ALA A 112 -12.79 -3.66 -3.58
N ALA A 113 -12.30 -4.47 -2.61
CA ALA A 113 -12.20 -4.06 -1.22
C ALA A 113 -10.92 -4.57 -0.54
N GLY A 114 -10.51 -3.85 0.53
CA GLY A 114 -9.35 -4.16 1.36
C GLY A 114 -8.03 -3.68 0.78
N LEU A 115 -6.93 -4.10 1.40
CA LEU A 115 -5.57 -3.70 0.97
C LEU A 115 -5.24 -4.23 -0.42
N TRP A 116 -5.72 -5.43 -0.74
CA TRP A 116 -5.45 -6.15 -1.98
C TRP A 116 -6.53 -5.95 -3.04
N GLN A 117 -7.56 -5.16 -2.77
CA GLN A 117 -8.65 -4.83 -3.70
C GLN A 117 -9.30 -6.06 -4.37
N PHE A 118 -9.63 -7.08 -3.57
CA PHE A 118 -10.38 -8.22 -4.08
C PHE A 118 -11.81 -7.85 -4.46
N VAL A 119 -12.24 -8.22 -5.66
CA VAL A 119 -13.66 -8.27 -5.99
C VAL A 119 -14.33 -9.48 -5.33
N PRO A 120 -15.65 -9.44 -5.00
CA PRO A 120 -16.32 -10.49 -4.22
C PRO A 120 -16.17 -11.90 -4.80
N VAL A 121 -16.24 -12.04 -6.12
CA VAL A 121 -16.14 -13.35 -6.80
C VAL A 121 -14.76 -13.96 -6.58
N THR A 122 -13.69 -13.21 -6.86
CA THR A 122 -12.32 -13.67 -6.68
C THR A 122 -12.02 -13.93 -5.20
N ALA A 123 -12.49 -13.07 -4.29
CA ALA A 123 -12.33 -13.27 -2.86
C ALA A 123 -12.86 -14.64 -2.39
N LYS A 124 -14.08 -14.98 -2.78
CA LYS A 124 -14.71 -16.26 -2.46
C LYS A 124 -13.96 -17.45 -3.08
N GLN A 125 -13.47 -17.31 -4.31
CA GLN A 125 -12.67 -18.32 -4.99
C GLN A 125 -11.39 -18.68 -4.22
N TYR A 126 -10.78 -17.68 -3.53
CA TYR A 126 -9.57 -17.87 -2.73
C TYR A 126 -9.86 -18.03 -1.23
N GLY A 127 -11.11 -18.33 -0.87
CA GLY A 127 -11.51 -18.78 0.47
C GLY A 127 -11.90 -17.69 1.45
N LEU A 128 -12.08 -16.44 1.00
CA LEU A 128 -12.57 -15.37 1.84
C LEU A 128 -14.10 -15.40 1.97
N GLU A 129 -14.58 -15.22 3.19
CA GLU A 129 -16.00 -15.04 3.46
C GLU A 129 -16.42 -13.60 3.11
N VAL A 130 -17.47 -13.49 2.29
CA VAL A 130 -18.06 -12.19 1.91
C VAL A 130 -19.57 -12.31 1.94
N ASN A 131 -20.17 -11.71 2.97
CA ASN A 131 -21.62 -11.61 3.17
C ASN A 131 -21.98 -10.31 3.95
N ASP A 132 -23.23 -10.16 4.34
CA ASP A 132 -23.72 -8.96 5.01
C ASP A 132 -23.15 -8.75 6.43
N TYR A 133 -22.70 -9.82 7.09
CA TYR A 133 -22.18 -9.80 8.46
C TYR A 133 -20.66 -9.78 8.51
N VAL A 134 -20.03 -10.44 7.56
CA VAL A 134 -18.58 -10.67 7.49
C VAL A 134 -18.08 -10.40 6.09
N ASP A 135 -17.02 -9.59 5.99
CA ASP A 135 -16.29 -9.38 4.74
C ASP A 135 -14.79 -9.48 5.00
N GLU A 136 -14.24 -10.68 4.80
CA GLU A 136 -12.84 -10.99 5.09
C GLU A 136 -11.84 -10.34 4.13
N ARG A 137 -12.32 -9.64 3.09
CA ARG A 137 -11.47 -8.76 2.25
C ARG A 137 -10.90 -7.57 3.04
N TYR A 138 -11.47 -7.29 4.21
CA TYR A 138 -10.98 -6.29 5.16
C TYR A 138 -10.20 -6.90 6.34
N ASN A 139 -9.96 -8.22 6.33
CA ASN A 139 -9.12 -8.88 7.32
C ASN A 139 -7.71 -9.03 6.75
N ILE A 140 -6.76 -8.23 7.25
CA ILE A 140 -5.41 -8.08 6.67
C ILE A 140 -4.67 -9.41 6.53
N GLU A 141 -4.75 -10.28 7.53
CA GLU A 141 -4.10 -11.59 7.48
C GLU A 141 -4.75 -12.48 6.43
N LYS A 142 -6.08 -12.61 6.47
CA LYS A 142 -6.83 -13.48 5.56
C LYS A 142 -6.78 -13.00 4.12
N GLU A 143 -6.95 -11.69 3.88
CA GLU A 143 -6.84 -11.16 2.52
C GLU A 143 -5.43 -11.32 1.95
N THR A 144 -4.37 -11.22 2.80
CA THR A 144 -2.98 -11.44 2.36
C THR A 144 -2.72 -12.91 2.05
N GLU A 145 -3.25 -13.85 2.84
CA GLU A 145 -3.21 -15.29 2.53
C GLU A 145 -3.90 -15.61 1.18
N ALA A 146 -5.07 -15.02 0.94
CA ALA A 146 -5.79 -15.17 -0.32
C ALA A 146 -5.01 -14.56 -1.49
N ALA A 147 -4.40 -13.38 -1.30
CA ALA A 147 -3.57 -12.72 -2.30
C ALA A 147 -2.35 -13.58 -2.68
N CYS A 148 -1.67 -14.18 -1.72
CA CYS A 148 -0.56 -15.09 -2.00
C CYS A 148 -0.99 -16.29 -2.87
N LYS A 149 -2.12 -16.92 -2.55
CA LYS A 149 -2.68 -18.02 -3.35
C LYS A 149 -3.02 -17.58 -4.77
N PHE A 150 -3.65 -16.41 -4.92
CA PHE A 150 -3.98 -15.85 -6.22
C PHE A 150 -2.72 -15.53 -7.03
N LEU A 151 -1.75 -14.83 -6.45
CA LEU A 151 -0.49 -14.49 -7.09
C LEU A 151 0.28 -15.73 -7.55
N LEU A 152 0.32 -16.79 -6.74
CA LEU A 152 0.95 -18.06 -7.11
C LEU A 152 0.21 -18.78 -8.24
N SER A 153 -1.12 -18.73 -8.25
CA SER A 153 -1.90 -19.30 -9.37
C SER A 153 -1.62 -18.58 -10.68
N LEU A 154 -1.45 -17.24 -10.64
CA LEU A 154 -1.04 -16.46 -11.79
C LEU A 154 0.41 -16.75 -12.19
N LYS A 155 1.33 -16.90 -11.22
CA LYS A 155 2.73 -17.26 -11.50
C LYS A 155 2.86 -18.62 -12.18
N ASN A 156 2.09 -19.59 -11.76
CA ASN A 156 2.04 -20.91 -12.40
C ASN A 156 1.53 -20.83 -13.86
N ARG A 157 0.62 -19.89 -14.14
CA ARG A 157 0.06 -19.71 -15.48
C ARG A 157 0.99 -18.93 -16.42
N PHE A 158 1.59 -17.84 -15.94
CA PHE A 158 2.31 -16.88 -16.77
C PHE A 158 3.83 -16.98 -16.69
N GLY A 159 4.37 -17.67 -15.72
CA GLY A 159 5.81 -17.91 -15.60
C GLY A 159 6.64 -16.71 -15.11
N SER A 160 6.19 -15.46 -15.28
CA SER A 160 6.92 -14.25 -14.86
C SER A 160 6.12 -13.40 -13.89
N TRP A 161 6.79 -12.67 -12.98
CA TRP A 161 6.12 -11.81 -12.00
C TRP A 161 5.57 -10.52 -12.61
N GLU A 162 6.14 -10.05 -13.72
CA GLU A 162 5.63 -8.91 -14.49
C GLU A 162 4.26 -9.26 -15.09
N SER A 163 4.16 -10.44 -15.69
CA SER A 163 2.90 -10.93 -16.25
C SER A 163 1.86 -11.20 -15.15
N VAL A 164 2.30 -11.62 -13.95
CA VAL A 164 1.43 -11.76 -12.78
C VAL A 164 0.82 -10.40 -12.41
N ALA A 165 1.62 -9.33 -12.36
CA ALA A 165 1.11 -7.99 -12.05
C ALA A 165 0.07 -7.51 -13.08
N ALA A 166 0.34 -7.70 -14.38
CA ALA A 166 -0.61 -7.37 -15.45
C ALA A 166 -1.91 -8.18 -15.33
N ALA A 167 -1.79 -9.49 -15.09
CA ALA A 167 -2.94 -10.39 -14.95
C ALA A 167 -3.75 -10.16 -13.67
N TYR A 168 -3.12 -9.69 -12.60
CA TYR A 168 -3.80 -9.29 -11.37
C TYR A 168 -4.76 -8.14 -11.63
N ASN A 169 -4.31 -7.12 -12.36
CA ASN A 169 -5.12 -5.95 -12.69
C ASN A 169 -6.19 -6.23 -13.75
N ALA A 170 -5.78 -6.80 -14.90
CA ALA A 170 -6.66 -6.93 -16.06
C ALA A 170 -7.46 -8.24 -16.13
N GLY A 171 -7.14 -9.18 -15.25
CA GLY A 171 -7.70 -10.52 -15.28
C GLY A 171 -6.87 -11.50 -16.12
N ASN A 172 -6.76 -12.72 -15.58
CA ASN A 172 -5.88 -13.76 -16.12
C ASN A 172 -6.27 -14.22 -17.54
N THR A 173 -7.57 -14.33 -17.83
CA THR A 173 -8.06 -14.75 -19.16
C THR A 173 -7.76 -13.69 -20.20
N ARG A 174 -7.94 -12.41 -19.86
CA ARG A 174 -7.66 -11.30 -20.76
C ARG A 174 -6.19 -11.27 -21.15
N ILE A 175 -5.27 -11.27 -20.17
CA ILE A 175 -3.82 -11.23 -20.47
C ILE A 175 -3.39 -12.43 -21.29
N ALA A 176 -3.91 -13.64 -21.02
CA ALA A 176 -3.57 -14.82 -21.83
C ALA A 176 -4.03 -14.66 -23.29
N ASN A 177 -5.26 -14.20 -23.51
CA ASN A 177 -5.79 -13.98 -24.85
C ASN A 177 -5.02 -12.87 -25.59
N GLU A 178 -4.61 -11.81 -24.90
CA GLU A 178 -3.83 -10.72 -25.52
C GLU A 178 -2.43 -11.18 -25.91
N LEU A 179 -1.75 -11.99 -25.09
CA LEU A 179 -0.44 -12.58 -25.42
C LEU A 179 -0.53 -13.45 -26.68
N ASP A 180 -1.57 -14.27 -26.75
CA ASP A 180 -1.80 -15.17 -27.89
C ASP A 180 -2.19 -14.39 -29.15
N SER A 181 -3.18 -13.52 -29.08
CA SER A 181 -3.70 -12.77 -30.23
C SER A 181 -2.71 -11.78 -30.84
N GLN A 182 -1.83 -11.18 -30.01
CA GLN A 182 -0.78 -10.27 -30.47
C GLN A 182 0.53 -10.98 -30.81
N GLY A 183 0.63 -12.29 -30.55
CA GLY A 183 1.81 -13.10 -30.92
C GLY A 183 3.07 -12.73 -30.13
N VAL A 184 2.95 -12.19 -28.91
CA VAL A 184 4.07 -11.77 -28.08
C VAL A 184 4.17 -12.61 -26.81
N ARG A 185 5.38 -12.66 -26.21
CA ARG A 185 5.64 -13.42 -24.97
C ARG A 185 5.77 -12.55 -23.74
N SER A 186 6.10 -11.28 -23.92
CA SER A 186 6.28 -10.32 -22.83
C SER A 186 5.06 -9.42 -22.70
N THR A 187 4.58 -9.21 -21.50
CA THR A 187 3.49 -8.25 -21.22
C THR A 187 3.91 -6.81 -21.45
N PHE A 188 5.21 -6.51 -21.51
CA PHE A 188 5.71 -5.18 -21.90
C PHE A 188 5.48 -4.86 -23.39
N ASP A 189 5.33 -5.89 -24.22
CA ASP A 189 5.12 -5.76 -25.68
C ASP A 189 3.63 -5.77 -26.04
N LEU A 190 2.73 -5.93 -25.07
CA LEU A 190 1.29 -5.92 -25.30
C LEU A 190 0.74 -4.49 -25.50
N TYR A 191 -0.07 -4.33 -26.53
CA TYR A 191 -0.96 -3.18 -26.64
C TYR A 191 -2.19 -3.41 -25.74
N LEU A 192 -2.21 -2.73 -24.60
CA LEU A 192 -3.24 -2.87 -23.57
C LEU A 192 -3.96 -1.52 -23.37
N PRO A 193 -5.18 -1.52 -22.80
CA PRO A 193 -5.79 -0.31 -22.30
C PRO A 193 -4.83 0.43 -21.35
N GLU A 194 -4.92 1.75 -21.38
CA GLU A 194 -3.98 2.61 -20.66
C GLU A 194 -3.83 2.27 -19.19
N GLU A 195 -4.93 1.97 -18.50
CA GLU A 195 -4.91 1.58 -17.09
C GLU A 195 -4.00 0.37 -16.84
N THR A 196 -4.15 -0.70 -17.63
CA THR A 196 -3.35 -1.93 -17.48
C THR A 196 -1.92 -1.74 -17.93
N SER A 197 -1.69 -0.99 -19.02
CA SER A 197 -0.33 -0.70 -19.50
C SER A 197 0.47 0.13 -18.49
N ARG A 198 -0.20 1.01 -17.73
CA ARG A 198 0.38 1.82 -16.64
C ARG A 198 0.65 1.02 -15.37
N TYR A 199 -0.14 -0.03 -15.12
CA TYR A 199 -0.18 -0.70 -13.82
C TYR A 199 1.18 -1.30 -13.42
N MET A 200 1.86 -1.99 -14.35
CA MET A 200 3.19 -2.56 -14.07
C MET A 200 4.21 -1.46 -13.75
N PHE A 201 4.23 -0.39 -14.52
CA PHE A 201 5.16 0.73 -14.30
C PHE A 201 4.84 1.50 -13.02
N ARG A 202 3.55 1.58 -12.64
CA ARG A 202 3.13 2.13 -11.33
C ARG A 202 3.63 1.27 -10.18
N LEU A 203 3.59 -0.06 -10.33
CA LEU A 203 4.15 -0.98 -9.34
C LEU A 203 5.66 -0.77 -9.18
N PHE A 204 6.40 -0.66 -10.27
CA PHE A 204 7.83 -0.41 -10.27
C PHE A 204 8.18 0.96 -9.67
N ALA A 205 7.45 2.00 -10.03
CA ALA A 205 7.65 3.34 -9.48
C ALA A 205 7.33 3.40 -7.98
N MET A 206 6.26 2.73 -7.54
CA MET A 206 5.96 2.61 -6.11
C MET A 206 7.08 1.89 -5.36
N LYS A 207 7.59 0.77 -5.90
CA LYS A 207 8.75 0.07 -5.32
C LYS A 207 9.96 1.00 -5.21
N GLU A 208 10.35 1.67 -6.30
CA GLU A 208 11.51 2.57 -6.32
C GLU A 208 11.39 3.67 -5.26
N ILE A 209 10.22 4.30 -5.14
CA ILE A 209 10.00 5.33 -4.13
C ILE A 209 10.02 4.74 -2.71
N MET A 210 9.38 3.61 -2.49
CA MET A 210 9.30 2.98 -1.17
C MET A 210 10.65 2.46 -0.67
N GLU A 211 11.55 2.10 -1.57
CA GLU A 211 12.92 1.68 -1.22
C GLU A 211 13.89 2.86 -1.08
N ASN A 212 13.62 3.96 -1.79
CA ASN A 212 14.49 5.15 -1.84
C ASN A 212 13.72 6.45 -1.54
N PRO A 213 12.90 6.55 -0.48
CA PRO A 213 11.97 7.67 -0.31
C PRO A 213 12.67 9.03 -0.23
N ALA A 214 13.84 9.11 0.41
CA ALA A 214 14.60 10.36 0.53
C ALA A 214 15.08 10.91 -0.83
N LYS A 215 15.37 10.03 -1.81
CA LYS A 215 15.72 10.40 -3.18
C LYS A 215 14.60 11.18 -3.87
N TYR A 216 13.35 10.84 -3.55
CA TYR A 216 12.12 11.41 -4.13
C TYR A 216 11.45 12.45 -3.23
N GLY A 217 12.19 12.98 -2.23
CA GLY A 217 11.70 14.09 -1.40
C GLY A 217 10.85 13.67 -0.19
N PHE A 218 10.72 12.39 0.09
CA PHE A 218 10.00 11.90 1.26
C PHE A 218 10.93 11.74 2.46
N THR A 219 10.87 12.69 3.39
CA THR A 219 11.64 12.64 4.65
C THR A 219 10.68 12.44 5.81
N ILE A 220 10.81 11.33 6.53
CA ILE A 220 9.90 10.94 7.61
C ILE A 220 10.70 10.69 8.86
N LYS A 221 10.26 11.26 10.00
CA LYS A 221 10.84 10.93 11.32
C LYS A 221 10.24 9.61 11.82
N PRO A 222 10.99 8.78 12.56
CA PRO A 222 10.45 7.54 13.15
C PRO A 222 9.14 7.73 13.90
N SER A 223 9.01 8.85 14.63
CA SER A 223 7.78 9.20 15.37
C SER A 223 6.57 9.56 14.50
N GLN A 224 6.75 9.74 13.20
CA GLN A 224 5.68 10.06 12.25
C GLN A 224 5.13 8.82 11.54
N LEU A 225 5.82 7.68 11.63
CA LEU A 225 5.35 6.41 11.09
C LEU A 225 4.16 5.88 11.91
N TYR A 226 3.27 5.14 11.26
CA TYR A 226 2.19 4.46 11.95
C TYR A 226 2.68 3.10 12.43
N ASN A 227 2.39 2.75 13.68
CA ASN A 227 2.82 1.49 14.27
C ASN A 227 1.65 0.51 14.39
N PRO A 228 1.90 -0.80 14.33
CA PRO A 228 0.90 -1.81 14.69
C PRO A 228 0.42 -1.58 16.12
N ILE A 229 -0.87 -1.78 16.34
CA ILE A 229 -1.44 -1.77 17.70
C ILE A 229 -1.24 -3.14 18.31
N ASN A 230 -0.68 -3.18 19.54
CA ASN A 230 -0.57 -4.43 20.28
C ASN A 230 -1.95 -4.92 20.69
N CYS A 231 -2.38 -6.05 20.13
CA CYS A 231 -3.66 -6.66 20.38
C CYS A 231 -3.52 -7.98 21.14
N ARG A 232 -4.59 -8.36 21.85
CA ARG A 232 -4.90 -9.73 22.22
C ARG A 232 -5.99 -10.26 21.32
N THR A 233 -6.05 -11.56 21.13
CA THR A 233 -7.07 -12.22 20.33
C THR A 233 -8.10 -12.88 21.24
N VAL A 234 -9.38 -12.73 20.89
CA VAL A 234 -10.49 -13.43 21.53
C VAL A 234 -11.21 -14.27 20.48
N THR A 235 -11.40 -15.53 20.77
CA THR A 235 -12.09 -16.48 19.90
C THR A 235 -13.60 -16.37 20.09
N VAL A 236 -14.35 -16.21 18.98
CA VAL A 236 -15.80 -16.23 18.95
C VAL A 236 -16.26 -17.36 18.04
N SER A 237 -16.97 -18.35 18.60
CA SER A 237 -17.52 -19.51 17.85
C SER A 237 -19.04 -19.59 17.88
N GLY A 238 -19.70 -18.74 18.68
CA GLY A 238 -21.15 -18.61 18.75
C GLY A 238 -21.69 -17.35 18.09
N PRO A 239 -23.02 -17.13 18.17
CA PRO A 239 -23.63 -15.89 17.76
C PRO A 239 -23.22 -14.72 18.69
N VAL A 240 -23.24 -13.50 18.13
CA VAL A 240 -23.10 -12.26 18.87
C VAL A 240 -24.30 -11.39 18.56
N ASP A 241 -25.18 -11.18 19.50
CA ASP A 241 -26.42 -10.41 19.30
C ASP A 241 -26.16 -8.93 19.10
N ASP A 242 -25.13 -8.39 19.77
CA ASP A 242 -24.79 -6.98 19.72
C ASP A 242 -23.29 -6.78 19.96
N TRP A 243 -22.58 -6.35 18.93
CA TRP A 243 -21.13 -6.06 18.98
C TRP A 243 -20.79 -4.89 19.89
N GLN A 244 -21.69 -3.93 20.12
CA GLN A 244 -21.46 -2.83 21.04
C GLN A 244 -21.40 -3.34 22.48
N LYS A 245 -22.40 -4.13 22.91
CA LYS A 245 -22.44 -4.76 24.24
C LYS A 245 -21.26 -5.70 24.42
N TRP A 246 -20.98 -6.51 23.40
CA TRP A 246 -19.83 -7.43 23.40
C TRP A 246 -18.51 -6.69 23.62
N ALA A 247 -18.27 -5.56 22.91
CA ALA A 247 -17.07 -4.75 23.07
C ALA A 247 -16.93 -4.21 24.51
N GLN A 248 -18.01 -3.70 25.09
CA GLN A 248 -18.03 -3.19 26.48
C GLN A 248 -17.68 -4.31 27.48
N GLN A 249 -18.26 -5.49 27.34
CA GLN A 249 -17.96 -6.66 28.19
C GLN A 249 -16.48 -7.08 28.10
N HIS A 250 -15.82 -6.77 27.00
CA HIS A 250 -14.41 -7.11 26.76
C HIS A 250 -13.44 -5.94 27.01
N GLY A 251 -13.93 -4.85 27.65
CA GLY A 251 -13.11 -3.73 28.09
C GLY A 251 -12.69 -2.77 26.97
N THR A 252 -13.48 -2.67 25.90
CA THR A 252 -13.26 -1.73 24.79
C THR A 252 -14.59 -1.09 24.35
N ASN A 253 -14.55 -0.22 23.35
CA ASN A 253 -15.74 0.37 22.75
C ASN A 253 -15.97 -0.14 21.32
N TYR A 254 -17.17 0.13 20.77
CA TYR A 254 -17.57 -0.34 19.45
C TYR A 254 -16.69 0.24 18.33
N MET A 255 -16.27 1.49 18.42
CA MET A 255 -15.38 2.12 17.42
C MET A 255 -14.04 1.38 17.37
N THR A 256 -13.39 1.18 18.50
CA THR A 256 -12.11 0.46 18.58
C THR A 256 -12.23 -0.99 18.10
N LEU A 257 -13.32 -1.68 18.48
CA LEU A 257 -13.59 -3.03 17.97
C LEU A 257 -13.64 -3.04 16.44
N ARG A 258 -14.40 -2.12 15.82
CA ARG A 258 -14.57 -2.05 14.35
C ARG A 258 -13.31 -1.59 13.64
N ASP A 259 -12.49 -0.74 14.25
CA ASP A 259 -11.22 -0.27 13.71
C ASP A 259 -10.16 -1.38 13.66
N LEU A 260 -10.15 -2.26 14.65
CA LEU A 260 -9.25 -3.40 14.71
C LEU A 260 -9.77 -4.61 13.92
N ASN A 261 -11.08 -4.66 13.68
CA ASN A 261 -11.75 -5.75 12.96
C ASN A 261 -12.68 -5.18 11.87
N PRO A 262 -12.17 -4.50 10.85
CA PRO A 262 -13.00 -3.84 9.83
C PRO A 262 -13.82 -4.84 8.98
N TRP A 263 -13.47 -6.12 9.04
CA TRP A 263 -14.18 -7.23 8.42
C TRP A 263 -15.55 -7.56 9.06
N ILE A 264 -15.82 -7.09 10.29
CA ILE A 264 -17.17 -7.14 10.90
C ILE A 264 -18.03 -6.10 10.20
N ARG A 265 -19.11 -6.49 9.49
CA ARG A 265 -19.91 -5.56 8.66
C ARG A 265 -21.24 -5.16 9.27
N ALA A 266 -21.85 -5.99 10.10
CA ALA A 266 -23.13 -5.74 10.76
C ALA A 266 -22.98 -5.41 12.26
N LYS A 267 -24.07 -5.05 12.91
CA LYS A 267 -24.12 -4.80 14.36
C LYS A 267 -24.17 -6.09 15.20
N ASN A 268 -24.43 -7.21 14.55
CA ASN A 268 -24.54 -8.55 15.15
C ASN A 268 -23.84 -9.60 14.27
N LEU A 269 -23.71 -10.80 14.78
CA LEU A 269 -23.19 -11.96 14.04
C LEU A 269 -24.08 -13.18 14.37
N PRO A 270 -24.96 -13.61 13.47
CA PRO A 270 -25.82 -14.78 13.72
C PRO A 270 -25.06 -16.10 13.84
N ASN A 271 -23.92 -16.21 13.17
CA ASN A 271 -23.01 -17.38 13.14
C ASN A 271 -23.72 -18.76 13.09
N LYS A 272 -24.70 -18.90 12.19
CA LYS A 272 -25.48 -20.14 12.05
C LYS A 272 -24.64 -21.37 11.65
N THR A 273 -23.46 -21.14 11.07
CA THR A 273 -22.55 -22.18 10.59
C THR A 273 -21.54 -22.64 11.64
N GLY A 274 -21.53 -22.03 12.84
CA GLY A 274 -20.59 -22.36 13.91
C GLY A 274 -19.13 -22.07 13.57
N LYS A 275 -18.85 -21.16 12.63
CA LYS A 275 -17.50 -20.76 12.31
C LYS A 275 -16.82 -20.08 13.50
N THR A 276 -15.51 -20.23 13.54
CA THR A 276 -14.66 -19.59 14.55
C THR A 276 -14.01 -18.33 13.98
N TYR A 277 -14.18 -17.21 14.69
CA TYR A 277 -13.59 -15.94 14.34
C TYR A 277 -12.61 -15.46 15.40
N GLN A 278 -11.50 -14.89 14.97
CA GLN A 278 -10.48 -14.31 15.83
C GLN A 278 -10.69 -12.81 15.90
N ILE A 279 -11.12 -12.31 17.06
CA ILE A 279 -11.41 -10.90 17.28
C ILE A 279 -10.19 -10.23 17.92
N LEU A 280 -9.66 -9.20 17.27
CA LEU A 280 -8.56 -8.41 17.80
C LEU A 280 -9.10 -7.36 18.76
N LEU A 281 -8.54 -7.34 19.97
CA LEU A 281 -8.82 -6.34 20.99
C LEU A 281 -7.51 -5.68 21.44
N PRO A 282 -7.50 -4.37 21.76
CA PRO A 282 -6.29 -3.70 22.18
C PRO A 282 -5.82 -4.21 23.54
N LYS A 283 -4.51 -4.40 23.70
CA LYS A 283 -3.91 -4.58 25.03
C LYS A 283 -3.96 -3.26 25.80
N LYS A 284 -3.87 -3.32 27.14
CA LYS A 284 -3.84 -2.13 27.99
C LYS A 284 -2.79 -1.12 27.48
N ASN A 285 -3.17 0.14 27.41
CA ASN A 285 -2.35 1.27 26.94
C ASN A 285 -1.87 1.21 25.47
N SER A 286 -2.19 0.17 24.70
CA SER A 286 -1.70 0.04 23.31
C SER A 286 -2.27 1.06 22.33
N LEU A 287 -3.37 1.73 22.67
CA LEU A 287 -3.96 2.81 21.88
C LEU A 287 -3.30 4.17 22.15
N SER A 288 -2.56 4.31 23.24
CA SER A 288 -1.87 5.56 23.55
C SER A 288 -0.61 5.69 22.70
N ARG A 289 -0.47 6.81 22.01
CA ARG A 289 0.71 7.09 21.21
C ARG A 289 1.99 7.19 22.04
N SER A 290 1.90 7.69 23.26
CA SER A 290 3.04 7.82 24.18
C SER A 290 3.58 6.48 24.65
N SER A 291 2.77 5.42 24.63
CA SER A 291 3.18 4.07 25.03
C SER A 291 3.70 3.21 23.87
N GLN A 292 3.67 3.74 22.64
CA GLN A 292 4.17 3.05 21.46
C GLN A 292 5.66 3.37 21.25
N THR A 293 6.50 2.36 21.28
CA THR A 293 7.88 2.48 20.80
C THR A 293 7.86 2.50 19.28
N ALA A 294 8.42 3.55 18.68
CA ALA A 294 8.55 3.64 17.23
C ALA A 294 9.43 2.51 16.70
N LYS A 295 8.81 1.51 16.08
CA LYS A 295 9.52 0.42 15.41
C LYS A 295 9.48 0.67 13.91
N VAL A 296 10.64 0.91 13.31
CA VAL A 296 10.78 1.16 11.87
C VAL A 296 10.96 -0.18 11.16
N PHE A 297 10.04 -0.50 10.23
CA PHE A 297 10.09 -1.74 9.45
C PHE A 297 11.22 -1.69 8.41
N ASN A 298 11.32 -0.59 7.67
CA ASN A 298 12.40 -0.37 6.70
C ASN A 298 13.19 0.89 7.09
N PRO A 299 14.48 0.76 7.46
CA PRO A 299 15.32 1.90 7.85
C PRO A 299 15.42 2.99 6.77
N ALA A 300 15.30 2.66 5.49
CA ALA A 300 15.34 3.63 4.40
C ALA A 300 14.24 4.70 4.52
N TRP A 301 13.10 4.39 5.17
CA TRP A 301 11.99 5.33 5.32
C TRP A 301 12.28 6.51 6.22
N THR A 302 13.31 6.41 7.07
CA THR A 302 13.67 7.44 8.05
C THR A 302 15.08 8.00 7.85
N GLN A 303 15.76 7.61 6.77
CA GLN A 303 17.04 8.19 6.40
C GLN A 303 16.85 9.64 5.93
N GLN A 304 17.64 10.56 6.48
CA GLN A 304 17.72 11.92 5.97
C GLN A 304 18.62 11.93 4.73
N LYS A 305 18.26 12.77 3.72
CA LYS A 305 19.21 13.10 2.65
C LYS A 305 20.52 13.58 3.30
N THR A 306 21.60 12.87 3.11
CA THR A 306 22.94 13.40 3.41
C THR A 306 23.08 14.63 2.52
N LYS A 307 23.29 15.81 3.12
CA LYS A 307 23.61 17.04 2.37
C LYS A 307 24.90 16.75 1.61
N GLN A 308 24.79 16.60 0.29
CA GLN A 308 25.92 16.69 -0.62
C GLN A 308 26.24 18.16 -0.84
#